data_ab962e9f41b9cdf63dd193e739a45a4f
#
_entry.id   ab962e9f41b9cdf63dd193e739a45a4f
#
_cell.length_a   1.000
_cell.length_b   1.000
_cell.length_c   1.000
_cell.angle_alpha   90.00
_cell.angle_beta   90.00
_cell.angle_gamma   90.00
#
_symmetry.space_group_name_H-M   'P 1'
#
loop_
_entity.id
_entity.type
_entity.pdbx_description
1 polymer ?
#
loop_
_entity_poly.entity_id
_entity_poly.type
_entity_poly.pdbx_seq_one_letter_code
_entity_poly.pdbx_strand_id
1 'polypeptide(L)'
;MEMPVPDQGVLDRKASIVARLEQILPGEAVISDPNETRAYECDALTAYRCQPLAVVLPATTEEVAACLKICHEEDVPVVPRGAGTSLAGGSLPTADSIIIGVSRMNAVLETDYDNRFIKVQTGRTNLSVTGAVEQNDFFYAPDPSSQLACAIAGNIAMNSGGAHCLKYGVTTNNLMGVRMVTMEGEIIDIGGAHLDAAVYDLLGVICGSEGQLGIVTEATLRILRKPEGARPVLLGFDRSEVAGACVADIIKAGVLPVAIEFMDRPCIRATEDFAHAGYPDVEALLIVEVEGSEAEIVEQLEKIKTIARRHDPAELRESASAEESAAIWKGRKAAFGAMGQINDYMCLDGTIPVSQLPLVLRRMEELSKEYGLDVANVFHAGDGNLHPLILFDANKPGDLETCEAMGADILKLCVEVGGCLTGEHGVGVEKRDLMLTQYNEGDLEAQMRVKDVFDPAWLLNPAKVFPLITTRTRREAA
;
A
#
# COMPACT_ATOMS: atom_id res chain seq x y z
N MET A 1 -13.17 -16.25 0.40
CA MET A 1 -11.70 -16.51 0.23
C MET A 1 -11.29 -17.78 0.98
N GLU A 2 -10.42 -18.65 0.43
CA GLU A 2 -9.91 -19.86 1.05
C GLU A 2 -8.56 -19.61 1.74
N MET A 3 -8.35 -20.15 2.96
CA MET A 3 -7.08 -20.13 3.67
C MET A 3 -6.54 -21.57 3.78
N PRO A 4 -5.22 -21.77 3.85
CA PRO A 4 -4.65 -23.12 3.98
C PRO A 4 -5.08 -23.78 5.29
N VAL A 5 -5.18 -25.11 5.27
CA VAL A 5 -5.39 -25.90 6.50
C VAL A 5 -4.12 -25.82 7.34
N PRO A 6 -4.21 -25.45 8.64
CA PRO A 6 -3.04 -25.36 9.51
C PRO A 6 -2.34 -26.70 9.70
N ASP A 7 -1.03 -26.68 9.88
CA ASP A 7 -0.25 -27.87 10.22
C ASP A 7 -0.48 -28.24 11.70
N GLN A 8 -1.14 -29.39 11.93
CA GLN A 8 -1.43 -29.86 13.28
C GLN A 8 -0.17 -30.17 14.08
N GLY A 9 0.91 -30.61 13.42
CA GLY A 9 2.18 -30.89 14.07
C GLY A 9 2.85 -29.63 14.62
N VAL A 10 2.69 -28.49 13.94
CA VAL A 10 3.13 -27.18 14.43
C VAL A 10 2.27 -26.75 15.63
N LEU A 11 0.94 -26.88 15.53
CA LEU A 11 0.03 -26.51 16.61
C LEU A 11 0.31 -27.32 17.90
N ASP A 12 0.57 -28.60 17.77
CA ASP A 12 0.87 -29.50 18.91
C ASP A 12 2.19 -29.14 19.60
N ARG A 13 3.13 -28.52 18.87
CA ARG A 13 4.44 -28.09 19.41
C ARG A 13 4.45 -26.62 19.88
N LYS A 14 3.33 -25.91 19.91
CA LYS A 14 3.23 -24.50 20.31
C LYS A 14 4.04 -24.18 21.56
N ALA A 15 3.87 -24.97 22.64
CA ALA A 15 4.50 -24.70 23.92
C ALA A 15 6.05 -24.77 23.85
N SER A 16 6.60 -25.75 23.11
CA SER A 16 8.06 -25.88 22.93
C SER A 16 8.63 -24.77 22.05
N ILE A 17 7.93 -24.39 20.98
CA ILE A 17 8.34 -23.31 20.07
C ILE A 17 8.38 -21.97 20.83
N VAL A 18 7.31 -21.64 21.55
CA VAL A 18 7.23 -20.42 22.37
C VAL A 18 8.34 -20.38 23.41
N ALA A 19 8.60 -21.50 24.12
CA ALA A 19 9.69 -21.57 25.12
C ALA A 19 11.08 -21.32 24.48
N ARG A 20 11.32 -21.74 23.24
CA ARG A 20 12.57 -21.42 22.53
C ARG A 20 12.68 -19.91 22.21
N LEU A 21 11.59 -19.29 21.79
CA LEU A 21 11.54 -17.84 21.50
C LEU A 21 11.73 -17.00 22.77
N GLU A 22 11.18 -17.43 23.90
CA GLU A 22 11.36 -16.77 25.20
C GLU A 22 12.82 -16.85 25.75
N GLN A 23 13.63 -17.78 25.23
CA GLN A 23 15.07 -17.85 25.57
C GLN A 23 15.91 -16.77 24.89
N ILE A 24 15.42 -16.21 23.77
CA ILE A 24 16.14 -15.21 22.98
C ILE A 24 15.56 -13.80 23.10
N LEU A 25 14.28 -13.68 23.42
CA LEU A 25 13.58 -12.41 23.56
C LEU A 25 13.14 -12.19 25.01
N PRO A 26 13.08 -10.92 25.50
CA PRO A 26 12.43 -10.63 26.78
C PRO A 26 10.96 -11.06 26.76
N GLY A 27 10.43 -11.56 27.89
CA GLY A 27 9.10 -12.16 27.96
C GLY A 27 7.97 -11.26 27.44
N GLU A 28 8.06 -9.95 27.60
CA GLU A 28 7.12 -8.96 27.06
C GLU A 28 7.14 -8.85 25.52
N ALA A 29 8.17 -9.39 24.88
CA ALA A 29 8.30 -9.41 23.42
C ALA A 29 7.81 -10.72 22.79
N VAL A 30 7.34 -11.68 23.58
CA VAL A 30 6.74 -12.93 23.13
C VAL A 30 5.30 -13.00 23.62
N ILE A 31 4.35 -12.87 22.70
CA ILE A 31 2.92 -12.83 22.98
C ILE A 31 2.31 -14.16 22.52
N SER A 32 1.87 -14.99 23.46
CA SER A 32 1.33 -16.33 23.17
C SER A 32 -0.06 -16.58 23.78
N ASP A 33 -0.54 -15.65 24.63
CA ASP A 33 -1.91 -15.70 25.17
C ASP A 33 -2.93 -15.42 24.07
N PRO A 34 -3.97 -16.26 23.90
CA PRO A 34 -4.99 -16.09 22.87
C PRO A 34 -5.75 -14.74 22.92
N ASN A 35 -5.92 -14.14 24.12
CA ASN A 35 -6.57 -12.84 24.24
C ASN A 35 -5.68 -11.70 23.71
N GLU A 36 -4.37 -11.83 23.87
CA GLU A 36 -3.40 -10.83 23.41
C GLU A 36 -3.08 -10.98 21.91
N THR A 37 -2.90 -12.22 21.41
CA THR A 37 -2.65 -12.48 19.98
C THR A 37 -3.84 -12.08 19.11
N ARG A 38 -5.05 -11.95 19.67
CA ARG A 38 -6.24 -11.43 19.00
C ARG A 38 -6.06 -10.03 18.41
N ALA A 39 -5.20 -9.20 18.99
CA ALA A 39 -4.87 -7.89 18.44
C ALA A 39 -4.14 -7.95 17.07
N TYR A 40 -3.68 -9.13 16.68
CA TYR A 40 -2.93 -9.40 15.46
C TYR A 40 -3.67 -10.31 14.47
N GLU A 41 -4.95 -10.63 14.72
CA GLU A 41 -5.74 -11.59 13.92
C GLU A 41 -6.12 -11.08 12.54
N CYS A 42 -5.94 -9.77 12.26
CA CYS A 42 -6.18 -9.15 10.96
C CYS A 42 -5.20 -8.00 10.70
N ASP A 43 -5.20 -7.47 9.51
CA ASP A 43 -4.67 -6.15 9.16
C ASP A 43 -5.83 -5.18 8.84
N ALA A 44 -5.63 -4.17 7.99
CA ALA A 44 -6.71 -3.23 7.66
C ALA A 44 -7.75 -3.81 6.68
N LEU A 45 -7.51 -4.99 6.09
CA LEU A 45 -8.54 -5.79 5.41
C LEU A 45 -9.35 -6.57 6.46
N THR A 46 -10.20 -5.90 7.19
CA THR A 46 -10.91 -6.41 8.38
C THR A 46 -11.95 -7.48 8.11
N ALA A 47 -12.30 -7.72 6.83
CA ALA A 47 -13.22 -8.76 6.41
C ALA A 47 -12.74 -10.18 6.75
N TYR A 48 -11.41 -10.36 6.92
CA TYR A 48 -10.79 -11.65 7.21
C TYR A 48 -10.00 -11.62 8.51
N ARG A 49 -10.12 -12.72 9.27
CA ARG A 49 -9.45 -12.86 10.56
C ARG A 49 -8.93 -14.26 10.73
N CYS A 50 -7.69 -14.36 11.21
CA CYS A 50 -7.10 -15.62 11.63
C CYS A 50 -6.12 -15.36 12.77
N GLN A 51 -6.30 -16.04 13.90
CA GLN A 51 -5.44 -15.83 15.07
C GLN A 51 -4.12 -16.58 14.89
N PRO A 52 -2.95 -15.94 15.06
CA PRO A 52 -1.66 -16.58 14.91
C PRO A 52 -1.33 -17.50 16.10
N LEU A 53 -0.37 -18.41 15.90
CA LEU A 53 0.17 -19.27 16.95
C LEU A 53 0.79 -18.44 18.09
N ALA A 54 1.61 -17.45 17.73
CA ALA A 54 2.21 -16.48 18.64
C ALA A 54 2.65 -15.23 17.85
N VAL A 55 2.99 -14.16 18.58
CA VAL A 55 3.57 -12.93 18.04
C VAL A 55 4.88 -12.66 18.76
N VAL A 56 5.94 -12.31 18.02
CA VAL A 56 7.21 -11.86 18.57
C VAL A 56 7.56 -10.46 18.08
N LEU A 57 8.11 -9.64 18.97
CA LEU A 57 8.45 -8.25 18.75
C LEU A 57 9.94 -8.01 19.02
N PRO A 58 10.84 -8.43 18.11
CA PRO A 58 12.27 -8.20 18.24
C PRO A 58 12.60 -6.70 18.15
N ALA A 59 13.71 -6.29 18.76
CA ALA A 59 14.21 -4.91 18.76
C ALA A 59 15.48 -4.72 17.90
N THR A 60 16.12 -5.80 17.48
CA THR A 60 17.37 -5.78 16.69
C THR A 60 17.30 -6.75 15.51
N THR A 61 18.15 -6.53 14.51
CA THR A 61 18.29 -7.43 13.35
C THR A 61 18.72 -8.84 13.79
N GLU A 62 19.59 -8.94 14.78
CA GLU A 62 20.09 -10.19 15.32
C GLU A 62 18.98 -10.98 16.04
N GLU A 63 18.09 -10.30 16.75
CA GLU A 63 16.90 -10.93 17.35
C GLU A 63 15.93 -11.44 16.28
N VAL A 64 15.72 -10.69 15.19
CA VAL A 64 14.94 -11.17 14.03
C VAL A 64 15.56 -12.43 13.43
N ALA A 65 16.88 -12.43 13.25
CA ALA A 65 17.62 -13.57 12.69
C ALA A 65 17.49 -14.81 13.59
N ALA A 66 17.59 -14.64 14.89
CA ALA A 66 17.44 -15.74 15.84
C ALA A 66 16.00 -16.29 15.86
N CYS A 67 14.98 -15.43 15.77
CA CYS A 67 13.58 -15.86 15.66
C CYS A 67 13.33 -16.66 14.37
N LEU A 68 13.77 -16.14 13.23
CA LEU A 68 13.61 -16.81 11.92
C LEU A 68 14.30 -18.17 11.91
N LYS A 69 15.51 -18.25 12.46
CA LYS A 69 16.24 -19.51 12.57
C LYS A 69 15.47 -20.57 13.38
N ILE A 70 14.87 -20.19 14.50
CA ILE A 70 14.03 -21.11 15.29
C ILE A 70 12.82 -21.55 14.47
N CYS A 71 12.12 -20.62 13.79
CA CYS A 71 10.97 -20.95 12.97
C CYS A 71 11.34 -21.87 11.79
N HIS A 72 12.51 -21.63 11.17
CA HIS A 72 13.02 -22.51 10.11
C HIS A 72 13.34 -23.91 10.61
N GLU A 73 14.03 -24.04 11.74
CA GLU A 73 14.39 -25.33 12.35
C GLU A 73 13.15 -26.13 12.81
N GLU A 74 12.06 -25.47 13.12
CA GLU A 74 10.80 -26.08 13.57
C GLU A 74 9.73 -26.19 12.46
N ASP A 75 10.05 -25.84 11.20
CA ASP A 75 9.12 -25.79 10.07
C ASP A 75 7.87 -24.93 10.35
N VAL A 76 8.03 -23.81 11.06
CA VAL A 76 6.94 -22.91 11.42
C VAL A 76 6.80 -21.78 10.40
N PRO A 77 5.61 -21.60 9.81
CA PRO A 77 5.36 -20.46 8.95
C PRO A 77 5.51 -19.13 9.68
N VAL A 78 6.05 -18.12 8.99
CA VAL A 78 6.27 -16.78 9.54
C VAL A 78 5.51 -15.74 8.73
N VAL A 79 4.78 -14.86 9.41
CA VAL A 79 4.15 -13.70 8.80
C VAL A 79 4.86 -12.43 9.26
N PRO A 80 5.62 -11.75 8.39
CA PRO A 80 6.20 -10.46 8.69
C PRO A 80 5.12 -9.40 8.92
N ARG A 81 5.29 -8.53 9.92
CA ARG A 81 4.35 -7.45 10.19
C ARG A 81 5.05 -6.14 10.51
N GLY A 82 4.75 -5.10 9.74
CA GLY A 82 5.03 -3.72 10.10
C GLY A 82 3.98 -3.21 11.10
N ALA A 83 3.16 -2.26 10.68
CA ALA A 83 2.07 -1.71 11.50
C ALA A 83 0.70 -2.41 11.30
N GLY A 84 0.56 -3.32 10.32
CA GLY A 84 -0.70 -3.99 10.01
C GLY A 84 -1.72 -3.10 9.30
N THR A 85 -1.27 -2.15 8.52
CA THR A 85 -2.12 -1.22 7.75
C THR A 85 -2.40 -1.68 6.32
N SER A 86 -2.00 -2.90 5.94
CA SER A 86 -2.27 -3.45 4.60
C SER A 86 -3.77 -3.60 4.35
N LEU A 87 -4.22 -3.19 3.15
CA LEU A 87 -5.60 -3.33 2.68
C LEU A 87 -5.81 -4.60 1.85
N ALA A 88 -4.75 -5.37 1.59
CA ALA A 88 -4.80 -6.60 0.80
C ALA A 88 -4.65 -7.89 1.63
N GLY A 89 -4.64 -7.80 2.95
CA GLY A 89 -4.37 -8.95 3.81
C GLY A 89 -2.90 -9.40 3.82
N GLY A 90 -1.97 -8.49 3.49
CA GLY A 90 -0.54 -8.78 3.37
C GLY A 90 0.12 -9.25 4.66
N SER A 91 -0.45 -8.93 5.83
CA SER A 91 0.01 -9.40 7.13
C SER A 91 -1.04 -10.25 7.87
N LEU A 92 -2.06 -10.77 7.18
CA LEU A 92 -3.02 -11.71 7.74
C LEU A 92 -2.32 -13.03 8.10
N PRO A 93 -2.33 -13.51 9.37
CA PRO A 93 -1.67 -14.74 9.73
C PRO A 93 -2.41 -15.99 9.28
N THR A 94 -1.72 -17.13 9.30
CA THR A 94 -2.31 -18.47 9.36
C THR A 94 -2.31 -18.95 10.82
N ALA A 95 -3.17 -19.90 11.18
CA ALA A 95 -3.33 -20.34 12.57
C ALA A 95 -2.07 -21.05 13.14
N ASP A 96 -1.24 -21.59 12.25
CA ASP A 96 0.04 -22.24 12.55
C ASP A 96 1.25 -21.30 12.41
N SER A 97 1.03 -20.03 12.05
CA SER A 97 2.13 -19.08 11.84
C SER A 97 2.51 -18.29 13.09
N ILE A 98 3.78 -17.86 13.13
CA ILE A 98 4.26 -16.86 14.06
C ILE A 98 4.35 -15.51 13.34
N ILE A 99 3.76 -14.47 13.93
CA ILE A 99 3.99 -13.10 13.47
C ILE A 99 5.32 -12.59 14.03
N ILE A 100 6.18 -12.08 13.14
CA ILE A 100 7.37 -11.30 13.54
C ILE A 100 7.09 -9.83 13.24
N GLY A 101 6.83 -9.05 14.29
CA GLY A 101 6.51 -7.63 14.21
C GLY A 101 7.72 -6.75 14.48
N VAL A 102 7.98 -5.75 13.63
CA VAL A 102 9.15 -4.85 13.75
C VAL A 102 8.85 -3.54 14.50
N SER A 103 7.73 -3.44 15.20
CA SER A 103 7.29 -2.20 15.87
C SER A 103 8.27 -1.63 16.91
N ARG A 104 9.13 -2.47 17.51
CA ARG A 104 10.17 -2.03 18.44
C ARG A 104 11.44 -1.51 17.75
N MET A 105 11.56 -1.70 16.43
CA MET A 105 12.69 -1.28 15.60
C MET A 105 12.41 0.08 14.96
N ASN A 106 12.52 1.18 15.73
CA ASN A 106 12.07 2.51 15.29
C ASN A 106 13.13 3.63 15.34
N ALA A 107 14.41 3.27 15.52
CA ALA A 107 15.50 4.24 15.61
C ALA A 107 15.84 4.87 14.26
N VAL A 108 16.30 6.13 14.31
CA VAL A 108 17.10 6.74 13.24
C VAL A 108 18.54 6.36 13.50
N LEU A 109 19.19 5.74 12.51
CA LEU A 109 20.55 5.23 12.63
C LEU A 109 21.59 6.22 12.11
N GLU A 110 21.26 6.90 11.01
CA GLU A 110 22.13 7.86 10.33
C GLU A 110 21.30 8.87 9.54
N THR A 111 21.80 10.11 9.42
CA THR A 111 21.24 11.12 8.52
C THR A 111 22.37 11.87 7.86
N ASP A 112 22.38 11.91 6.52
CA ASP A 112 23.36 12.62 5.71
C ASP A 112 22.64 13.59 4.78
N TYR A 113 22.72 14.87 5.12
CA TYR A 113 22.08 15.95 4.33
C TYR A 113 22.85 16.29 3.07
N ASP A 114 24.16 16.07 3.03
CA ASP A 114 25.01 16.35 1.87
C ASP A 114 24.75 15.32 0.76
N ASN A 115 24.60 14.05 1.13
CA ASN A 115 24.29 12.95 0.22
C ASN A 115 22.78 12.63 0.15
N ARG A 116 21.94 13.35 0.94
CA ARG A 116 20.47 13.31 0.90
C ARG A 116 19.89 11.93 1.18
N PHE A 117 20.32 11.31 2.26
CA PHE A 117 19.71 10.06 2.74
C PHE A 117 19.52 10.07 4.26
N ILE A 118 18.62 9.19 4.70
CA ILE A 118 18.42 8.84 6.09
C ILE A 118 18.39 7.31 6.20
N LYS A 119 19.10 6.76 7.18
CA LYS A 119 19.06 5.33 7.51
C LYS A 119 18.22 5.14 8.77
N VAL A 120 17.23 4.25 8.70
CA VAL A 120 16.27 4.00 9.78
C VAL A 120 16.05 2.52 10.00
N GLN A 121 15.65 2.15 11.21
CA GLN A 121 15.01 0.86 11.47
C GLN A 121 13.58 0.87 10.93
N THR A 122 13.14 -0.24 10.35
CA THR A 122 11.93 -0.27 9.48
C THR A 122 10.60 -0.32 10.22
N GLY A 123 10.59 -0.51 11.53
CA GLY A 123 9.39 -0.31 12.36
C GLY A 123 9.03 1.17 12.56
N ARG A 124 9.89 2.10 12.14
CA ARG A 124 9.62 3.54 12.16
C ARG A 124 8.45 3.88 11.25
N THR A 125 7.53 4.77 11.72
CA THR A 125 6.40 5.18 10.90
C THR A 125 6.83 6.11 9.76
N ASN A 126 6.13 6.02 8.61
CA ASN A 126 6.46 6.79 7.40
C ASN A 126 6.59 8.29 7.69
N LEU A 127 5.55 8.93 8.22
CA LEU A 127 5.57 10.37 8.50
C LEU A 127 6.68 10.79 9.47
N SER A 128 7.04 9.91 10.42
CA SER A 128 8.11 10.22 11.38
C SER A 128 9.51 10.27 10.75
N VAL A 129 9.69 9.71 9.54
CA VAL A 129 10.92 9.88 8.76
C VAL A 129 11.05 11.35 8.31
N THR A 130 9.98 11.93 7.75
CA THR A 130 9.94 13.37 7.44
C THR A 130 10.15 14.20 8.70
N GLY A 131 9.46 13.89 9.81
CA GLY A 131 9.65 14.61 11.09
C GLY A 131 11.09 14.61 11.62
N ALA A 132 11.89 13.58 11.27
CA ALA A 132 13.30 13.53 11.67
C ALA A 132 14.21 14.48 10.89
N VAL A 133 13.80 14.95 9.70
CA VAL A 133 14.63 15.76 8.78
C VAL A 133 14.05 17.13 8.44
N GLU A 134 12.79 17.39 8.80
CA GLU A 134 12.07 18.60 8.42
C GLU A 134 12.67 19.92 8.95
N GLN A 135 13.37 19.87 10.09
CA GLN A 135 14.07 21.02 10.66
C GLN A 135 15.23 21.54 9.78
N ASN A 136 15.70 20.70 8.85
CA ASN A 136 16.73 21.04 7.87
C ASN A 136 16.15 21.24 6.46
N ASP A 137 14.84 21.47 6.33
CA ASP A 137 14.13 21.66 5.06
C ASP A 137 14.18 20.44 4.13
N PHE A 138 14.18 19.22 4.70
CA PHE A 138 14.08 17.97 3.95
C PHE A 138 12.78 17.23 4.29
N PHE A 139 12.41 16.28 3.41
CA PHE A 139 11.28 15.38 3.62
C PHE A 139 11.51 14.04 2.91
N TYR A 140 10.76 13.01 3.34
CA TYR A 140 10.64 11.73 2.67
C TYR A 140 9.39 11.76 1.80
N ALA A 141 9.55 11.50 0.50
CA ALA A 141 8.51 11.82 -0.48
C ALA A 141 7.31 10.85 -0.52
N PRO A 142 7.46 9.51 -0.45
CA PRO A 142 6.29 8.62 -0.45
C PRO A 142 5.37 8.88 0.74
N ASP A 143 4.09 9.16 0.44
CA ASP A 143 3.12 9.63 1.44
C ASP A 143 1.80 8.84 1.41
N PRO A 144 1.83 7.51 1.67
CA PRO A 144 0.61 6.73 1.69
C PRO A 144 -0.43 7.32 2.66
N SER A 145 -1.72 7.14 2.36
CA SER A 145 -2.82 7.68 3.19
C SER A 145 -2.69 7.27 4.67
N SER A 146 -2.08 6.13 4.93
CA SER A 146 -1.78 5.61 6.28
C SER A 146 -0.47 6.10 6.90
N GLN A 147 0.21 7.12 6.34
CA GLN A 147 1.57 7.56 6.74
C GLN A 147 1.76 7.85 8.24
N LEU A 148 0.69 8.22 8.95
CA LEU A 148 0.71 8.40 10.41
C LEU A 148 0.95 7.10 11.17
N ALA A 149 0.52 5.96 10.63
CA ALA A 149 0.51 4.66 11.29
C ALA A 149 1.38 3.62 10.60
N CYS A 150 1.45 3.60 9.27
CA CYS A 150 2.20 2.59 8.53
C CYS A 150 3.70 2.67 8.80
N ALA A 151 4.34 1.51 8.85
CA ALA A 151 5.78 1.38 9.07
C ALA A 151 6.54 1.27 7.74
N ILE A 152 7.78 1.75 7.72
CA ILE A 152 8.68 1.65 6.54
C ILE A 152 8.82 0.20 6.04
N ALA A 153 8.82 -0.79 6.94
CA ALA A 153 8.84 -2.21 6.55
C ALA A 153 7.66 -2.58 5.63
N GLY A 154 6.45 -2.12 5.98
CA GLY A 154 5.26 -2.32 5.16
C GLY A 154 5.33 -1.56 3.84
N ASN A 155 5.83 -0.31 3.87
CA ASN A 155 5.99 0.48 2.65
C ASN A 155 6.96 -0.20 1.66
N ILE A 156 8.07 -0.75 2.14
CA ILE A 156 9.01 -1.51 1.30
C ILE A 156 8.37 -2.81 0.80
N ALA A 157 7.71 -3.57 1.68
CA ALA A 157 7.09 -4.84 1.31
C ALA A 157 6.04 -4.68 0.21
N MET A 158 5.21 -3.63 0.27
CA MET A 158 4.13 -3.36 -0.68
C MET A 158 4.53 -2.43 -1.83
N ASN A 159 5.74 -1.84 -1.79
CA ASN A 159 6.12 -0.75 -2.69
C ASN A 159 5.11 0.40 -2.62
N SER A 160 4.74 0.80 -1.41
CA SER A 160 3.66 1.78 -1.17
C SER A 160 3.89 3.10 -1.89
N GLY A 161 2.80 3.68 -2.35
CA GLY A 161 2.73 4.98 -3.02
C GLY A 161 2.10 6.07 -2.16
N GLY A 162 1.20 6.85 -2.75
CA GLY A 162 0.46 7.96 -2.15
C GLY A 162 0.13 9.06 -3.15
N ALA A 163 -0.44 10.16 -2.66
CA ALA A 163 -0.95 11.24 -3.51
C ALA A 163 0.13 11.93 -4.38
N HIS A 164 1.37 11.97 -3.90
CA HIS A 164 2.47 12.67 -4.56
C HIS A 164 3.35 11.76 -5.45
N CYS A 165 2.94 10.51 -5.65
CA CYS A 165 3.69 9.53 -6.45
C CYS A 165 3.81 9.90 -7.93
N LEU A 166 2.86 10.65 -8.47
CA LEU A 166 2.91 11.14 -9.86
C LEU A 166 4.25 11.87 -10.15
N LYS A 167 4.77 12.65 -9.21
CA LYS A 167 6.02 13.38 -9.33
C LYS A 167 7.22 12.65 -8.72
N TYR A 168 7.04 12.07 -7.54
CA TYR A 168 8.16 11.55 -6.74
C TYR A 168 8.36 10.05 -6.83
N GLY A 169 7.44 9.35 -7.49
CA GLY A 169 7.43 7.89 -7.55
C GLY A 169 6.99 7.27 -6.22
N VAL A 170 6.95 5.96 -6.23
CA VAL A 170 6.60 5.10 -5.09
C VAL A 170 7.83 4.79 -4.23
N THR A 171 7.71 3.89 -3.26
CA THR A 171 8.79 3.54 -2.32
C THR A 171 10.07 3.10 -3.04
N THR A 172 10.00 2.28 -4.10
CA THR A 172 11.18 1.81 -4.85
C THR A 172 12.02 2.95 -5.44
N ASN A 173 11.40 4.07 -5.85
CA ASN A 173 12.10 5.24 -6.39
C ASN A 173 12.85 6.04 -5.31
N ASN A 174 12.55 5.79 -4.04
CA ASN A 174 13.08 6.50 -2.89
C ASN A 174 13.85 5.59 -1.91
N LEU A 175 14.01 4.30 -2.25
CA LEU A 175 14.77 3.31 -1.48
C LEU A 175 16.16 3.16 -2.09
N MET A 176 17.21 3.30 -1.27
CA MET A 176 18.60 3.22 -1.70
C MET A 176 19.28 1.93 -1.24
N GLY A 177 18.82 1.35 -0.12
CA GLY A 177 19.39 0.12 0.40
C GLY A 177 18.58 -0.45 1.56
N VAL A 178 18.74 -1.73 1.80
CA VAL A 178 18.11 -2.46 2.90
C VAL A 178 19.11 -3.37 3.60
N ARG A 179 18.91 -3.55 4.90
CA ARG A 179 19.39 -4.72 5.65
C ARG A 179 18.19 -5.60 5.93
N MET A 180 18.29 -6.87 5.57
CA MET A 180 17.20 -7.82 5.71
C MET A 180 17.70 -9.17 6.26
N VAL A 181 16.75 -9.97 6.74
CA VAL A 181 17.02 -11.32 7.24
C VAL A 181 16.23 -12.33 6.41
N THR A 182 16.91 -13.36 5.91
CA THR A 182 16.29 -14.49 5.17
C THR A 182 15.58 -15.45 6.13
N MET A 183 14.76 -16.36 5.60
CA MET A 183 14.08 -17.38 6.42
C MET A 183 15.06 -18.26 7.23
N GLU A 184 16.26 -18.50 6.71
CA GLU A 184 17.32 -19.26 7.38
C GLU A 184 18.05 -18.48 8.48
N GLY A 185 17.70 -17.20 8.69
CA GLY A 185 18.30 -16.31 9.69
C GLY A 185 19.60 -15.66 9.22
N GLU A 186 19.89 -15.67 7.91
CA GLU A 186 21.06 -14.97 7.36
C GLU A 186 20.76 -13.48 7.22
N ILE A 187 21.70 -12.64 7.67
CA ILE A 187 21.62 -11.18 7.54
C ILE A 187 22.34 -10.78 6.25
N ILE A 188 21.63 -10.08 5.36
CA ILE A 188 22.18 -9.59 4.10
C ILE A 188 21.93 -8.09 3.93
N ASP A 189 22.91 -7.40 3.32
CA ASP A 189 22.82 -5.98 2.95
C ASP A 189 22.69 -5.88 1.42
N ILE A 190 21.71 -5.12 0.93
CA ILE A 190 21.45 -4.90 -0.49
C ILE A 190 21.36 -3.40 -0.74
N GLY A 191 22.10 -2.89 -1.75
CA GLY A 191 22.17 -1.45 -2.01
C GLY A 191 23.04 -0.71 -0.99
N GLY A 192 22.77 0.58 -0.75
CA GLY A 192 23.52 1.41 0.18
C GLY A 192 23.29 2.90 -0.07
N ALA A 193 24.21 3.76 0.42
CA ALA A 193 24.15 5.20 0.27
C ALA A 193 24.52 5.69 -1.15
N HIS A 194 24.08 4.99 -2.20
CA HIS A 194 24.32 5.31 -3.61
C HIS A 194 23.09 4.92 -4.44
N LEU A 195 22.90 5.59 -5.58
CA LEU A 195 21.67 5.46 -6.39
C LEU A 195 21.67 4.28 -7.35
N ASP A 196 22.83 3.71 -7.69
CA ASP A 196 22.94 2.66 -8.69
C ASP A 196 23.40 1.33 -8.08
N ALA A 197 22.82 0.23 -8.55
CA ALA A 197 23.31 -1.11 -8.25
C ALA A 197 24.56 -1.42 -9.09
N ALA A 198 25.63 -1.87 -8.44
CA ALA A 198 26.86 -2.25 -9.13
C ALA A 198 26.75 -3.60 -9.88
N VAL A 199 25.67 -4.35 -9.62
CA VAL A 199 25.37 -5.70 -10.14
C VAL A 199 23.88 -5.82 -10.43
N TYR A 200 23.29 -7.00 -10.30
CA TYR A 200 21.84 -7.17 -10.42
C TYR A 200 21.09 -6.28 -9.43
N ASP A 201 19.98 -5.68 -9.87
CA ASP A 201 19.10 -4.87 -9.03
C ASP A 201 18.25 -5.76 -8.12
N LEU A 202 18.87 -6.29 -7.06
CA LEU A 202 18.15 -7.04 -6.04
C LEU A 202 17.25 -6.14 -5.18
N LEU A 203 17.56 -4.84 -5.10
CA LEU A 203 16.73 -3.91 -4.34
C LEU A 203 15.34 -3.77 -4.95
N GLY A 204 15.26 -3.70 -6.30
CA GLY A 204 14.00 -3.73 -7.03
C GLY A 204 13.25 -5.06 -6.93
N VAL A 205 13.93 -6.18 -6.61
CA VAL A 205 13.31 -7.48 -6.33
C VAL A 205 12.71 -7.52 -4.91
N ILE A 206 13.39 -6.91 -3.93
CA ILE A 206 12.95 -6.90 -2.52
C ILE A 206 11.81 -5.91 -2.30
N CYS A 207 11.88 -4.72 -2.91
CA CYS A 207 10.80 -3.73 -2.80
C CYS A 207 9.57 -4.22 -3.59
N GLY A 208 8.43 -4.38 -2.90
CA GLY A 208 7.22 -4.96 -3.47
C GLY A 208 7.15 -6.48 -3.38
N SER A 209 8.04 -7.14 -2.63
CA SER A 209 8.03 -8.60 -2.46
C SER A 209 6.99 -9.11 -1.45
N GLU A 210 6.24 -8.22 -0.81
CA GLU A 210 5.18 -8.55 0.15
C GLU A 210 5.63 -9.48 1.30
N GLY A 211 6.90 -9.34 1.73
CA GLY A 211 7.46 -10.19 2.79
C GLY A 211 7.68 -11.65 2.39
N GLN A 212 7.66 -11.96 1.10
CA GLN A 212 7.89 -13.32 0.57
C GLN A 212 9.37 -13.73 0.56
N LEU A 213 10.29 -12.76 0.61
CA LEU A 213 11.72 -12.99 0.39
C LEU A 213 12.58 -12.78 1.64
N GLY A 214 12.02 -12.21 2.70
CA GLY A 214 12.73 -11.93 3.95
C GLY A 214 12.08 -10.82 4.75
N ILE A 215 12.65 -10.51 5.93
CA ILE A 215 12.21 -9.42 6.79
C ILE A 215 13.23 -8.28 6.72
N VAL A 216 12.81 -7.14 6.19
CA VAL A 216 13.64 -5.93 6.14
C VAL A 216 13.66 -5.27 7.52
N THR A 217 14.86 -5.06 8.07
CA THR A 217 15.07 -4.54 9.43
C THR A 217 15.61 -3.11 9.46
N GLU A 218 16.41 -2.73 8.44
CA GLU A 218 16.91 -1.35 8.27
C GLU A 218 16.74 -0.93 6.82
N ALA A 219 16.51 0.37 6.60
CA ALA A 219 16.37 0.95 5.27
C ALA A 219 17.19 2.24 5.15
N THR A 220 17.88 2.40 4.02
CA THR A 220 18.46 3.67 3.58
C THR A 220 17.51 4.32 2.59
N LEU A 221 16.96 5.47 2.97
CA LEU A 221 15.90 6.17 2.26
C LEU A 221 16.42 7.50 1.71
N ARG A 222 16.04 7.84 0.47
CA ARG A 222 16.33 9.13 -0.13
C ARG A 222 15.48 10.21 0.50
N ILE A 223 16.08 11.33 0.90
CA ILE A 223 15.38 12.53 1.35
C ILE A 223 15.54 13.65 0.33
N LEU A 224 14.51 14.45 0.16
CA LEU A 224 14.45 15.55 -0.79
C LEU A 224 14.34 16.88 -0.06
N ARG A 225 14.81 17.98 -0.69
CA ARG A 225 14.53 19.31 -0.21
C ARG A 225 13.06 19.63 -0.37
N LYS A 226 12.47 20.30 0.65
CA LYS A 226 11.10 20.81 0.55
C LYS A 226 11.02 21.82 -0.61
N PRO A 227 9.93 21.77 -1.42
CA PRO A 227 9.67 22.78 -2.44
C PRO A 227 9.46 24.16 -1.81
N GLU A 228 9.68 25.23 -2.58
CA GLU A 228 9.45 26.60 -2.11
C GLU A 228 7.99 26.89 -1.82
N GLY A 229 7.07 26.28 -2.59
CA GLY A 229 5.63 26.38 -2.40
C GLY A 229 4.88 25.26 -3.12
N ALA A 230 3.60 25.13 -2.76
CA ALA A 230 2.65 24.25 -3.44
C ALA A 230 1.28 24.92 -3.48
N ARG A 231 0.49 24.66 -4.54
CA ARG A 231 -0.82 25.27 -4.70
C ARG A 231 -1.77 24.32 -5.41
N PRO A 232 -2.89 23.92 -4.76
CA PRO A 232 -3.93 23.14 -5.39
C PRO A 232 -4.92 24.03 -6.16
N VAL A 233 -5.49 23.46 -7.25
CA VAL A 233 -6.66 23.95 -7.93
C VAL A 233 -7.75 22.89 -7.91
N LEU A 234 -8.98 23.28 -7.61
CA LEU A 234 -10.17 22.44 -7.68
C LEU A 234 -10.84 22.58 -9.05
N LEU A 235 -11.13 21.45 -9.69
CA LEU A 235 -11.84 21.39 -10.96
C LEU A 235 -13.06 20.49 -10.76
N GLY A 236 -14.26 21.08 -10.81
CA GLY A 236 -15.53 20.36 -10.66
C GLY A 236 -16.16 20.08 -12.01
N PHE A 237 -16.76 18.91 -12.20
CA PHE A 237 -17.40 18.48 -13.44
C PHE A 237 -18.76 17.84 -13.18
N ASP A 238 -19.68 18.00 -14.15
CA ASP A 238 -21.02 17.39 -14.11
C ASP A 238 -21.04 15.92 -14.53
N ARG A 239 -19.88 15.36 -14.92
CA ARG A 239 -19.72 13.96 -15.34
C ARG A 239 -18.31 13.45 -15.04
N SER A 240 -18.24 12.24 -14.47
CA SER A 240 -16.99 11.59 -14.10
C SER A 240 -16.06 11.31 -15.29
N GLU A 241 -16.62 10.92 -16.45
CA GLU A 241 -15.82 10.67 -17.65
C GLU A 241 -15.16 11.94 -18.21
N VAL A 242 -15.81 13.10 -18.02
CA VAL A 242 -15.25 14.40 -18.45
C VAL A 242 -14.06 14.77 -17.56
N ALA A 243 -14.17 14.55 -16.26
CA ALA A 243 -13.05 14.71 -15.33
C ALA A 243 -11.88 13.80 -15.73
N GLY A 244 -12.14 12.51 -16.00
CA GLY A 244 -11.12 11.56 -16.47
C GLY A 244 -10.45 11.98 -17.78
N ALA A 245 -11.22 12.53 -18.74
CA ALA A 245 -10.68 13.06 -19.99
C ALA A 245 -9.78 14.29 -19.75
N CYS A 246 -10.16 15.16 -18.80
CA CYS A 246 -9.36 16.31 -18.42
C CYS A 246 -8.00 15.87 -17.84
N VAL A 247 -7.97 14.87 -16.96
CA VAL A 247 -6.72 14.28 -16.43
C VAL A 247 -5.83 13.80 -17.57
N ALA A 248 -6.37 13.00 -18.48
CA ALA A 248 -5.62 12.47 -19.61
C ALA A 248 -5.02 13.60 -20.49
N ASP A 249 -5.75 14.69 -20.71
CA ASP A 249 -5.26 15.83 -21.49
C ASP A 249 -4.19 16.65 -20.75
N ILE A 250 -4.26 16.76 -19.40
CA ILE A 250 -3.22 17.39 -18.57
C ILE A 250 -1.91 16.60 -18.72
N ILE A 251 -1.95 15.29 -18.49
CA ILE A 251 -0.78 14.42 -18.63
C ILE A 251 -0.21 14.43 -20.04
N LYS A 252 -1.08 14.31 -21.06
CA LYS A 252 -0.70 14.36 -22.48
C LYS A 252 -0.03 15.68 -22.87
N ALA A 253 -0.38 16.78 -22.25
CA ALA A 253 0.24 18.09 -22.49
C ALA A 253 1.65 18.22 -21.90
N GLY A 254 2.16 17.20 -21.21
CA GLY A 254 3.47 17.22 -20.55
C GLY A 254 3.50 18.06 -19.29
N VAL A 255 2.34 18.40 -18.71
CA VAL A 255 2.27 19.02 -17.37
C VAL A 255 2.38 17.90 -16.35
N LEU A 256 3.30 18.04 -15.41
CA LEU A 256 3.52 17.08 -14.34
C LEU A 256 3.19 17.74 -12.98
N PRO A 257 1.91 17.73 -12.56
CA PRO A 257 1.54 18.15 -11.22
C PRO A 257 2.17 17.23 -10.17
N VAL A 258 2.25 17.70 -8.93
CA VAL A 258 2.70 16.82 -7.84
C VAL A 258 1.63 15.81 -7.48
N ALA A 259 0.34 16.18 -7.64
CA ALA A 259 -0.80 15.30 -7.43
C ALA A 259 -1.95 15.64 -8.38
N ILE A 260 -2.71 14.63 -8.81
CA ILE A 260 -4.05 14.76 -9.39
C ILE A 260 -4.95 13.73 -8.71
N GLU A 261 -5.83 14.20 -7.82
CA GLU A 261 -6.74 13.37 -7.05
C GLU A 261 -8.16 13.48 -7.61
N PHE A 262 -8.88 12.37 -7.64
CA PHE A 262 -10.26 12.29 -8.10
C PHE A 262 -11.19 11.93 -6.93
N MET A 263 -12.37 12.56 -6.89
CA MET A 263 -13.48 12.19 -6.00
C MET A 263 -14.79 12.28 -6.77
N ASP A 264 -15.67 11.28 -6.63
CA ASP A 264 -17.04 11.34 -7.15
C ASP A 264 -18.02 11.96 -6.14
N ARG A 265 -19.26 12.24 -6.59
CA ARG A 265 -20.28 12.90 -5.75
C ARG A 265 -20.57 12.16 -4.44
N PRO A 266 -20.73 10.83 -4.37
CA PRO A 266 -20.91 10.14 -3.11
C PRO A 266 -19.78 10.43 -2.11
N CYS A 267 -18.53 10.34 -2.57
CA CYS A 267 -17.35 10.62 -1.76
C CYS A 267 -17.23 12.11 -1.38
N ILE A 268 -17.52 13.04 -2.30
CA ILE A 268 -17.51 14.49 -2.05
C ILE A 268 -18.49 14.84 -0.93
N ARG A 269 -19.74 14.37 -1.00
CA ARG A 269 -20.77 14.64 0.01
C ARG A 269 -20.42 14.05 1.36
N ALA A 270 -20.01 12.78 1.41
CA ALA A 270 -19.57 12.16 2.65
C ALA A 270 -18.43 12.93 3.32
N THR A 271 -17.45 13.35 2.51
CA THR A 271 -16.29 14.11 2.98
C THR A 271 -16.68 15.51 3.45
N GLU A 272 -17.59 16.20 2.75
CA GLU A 272 -18.02 17.54 3.14
C GLU A 272 -18.83 17.51 4.45
N ASP A 273 -19.71 16.53 4.61
CA ASP A 273 -20.46 16.32 5.86
C ASP A 273 -19.54 16.03 7.05
N PHE A 274 -18.41 15.33 6.81
CA PHE A 274 -17.47 14.92 7.86
C PHE A 274 -16.39 15.96 8.17
N ALA A 275 -15.79 16.59 7.15
CA ALA A 275 -14.58 17.40 7.30
C ALA A 275 -14.79 18.90 7.02
N HIS A 276 -15.89 19.30 6.37
CA HIS A 276 -16.22 20.68 5.97
C HIS A 276 -15.06 21.34 5.21
N ALA A 277 -14.63 20.67 4.12
CA ALA A 277 -13.48 21.09 3.32
C ALA A 277 -13.79 22.24 2.34
N GLY A 278 -15.06 22.58 2.17
CA GLY A 278 -15.55 23.59 1.22
C GLY A 278 -15.58 23.08 -0.22
N TYR A 279 -15.80 21.80 -0.42
CA TYR A 279 -15.92 21.19 -1.75
C TYR A 279 -17.24 21.58 -2.44
N PRO A 280 -17.24 21.79 -3.77
CA PRO A 280 -18.48 22.02 -4.52
C PRO A 280 -19.31 20.72 -4.63
N ASP A 281 -20.64 20.83 -4.69
CA ASP A 281 -21.54 19.68 -4.96
C ASP A 281 -21.61 19.42 -6.47
N VAL A 282 -20.62 18.68 -6.97
CA VAL A 282 -20.48 18.30 -8.39
C VAL A 282 -20.47 16.77 -8.53
N GLU A 283 -20.59 16.27 -9.77
CA GLU A 283 -20.53 14.81 -10.03
C GLU A 283 -19.13 14.25 -9.84
N ALA A 284 -18.12 15.03 -10.23
CA ALA A 284 -16.71 14.67 -10.06
C ALA A 284 -15.88 15.90 -9.73
N LEU A 285 -14.94 15.73 -8.80
CA LEU A 285 -13.97 16.74 -8.37
C LEU A 285 -12.55 16.23 -8.65
N LEU A 286 -11.74 17.08 -9.29
CA LEU A 286 -10.29 16.91 -9.33
C LEU A 286 -9.64 17.92 -8.39
N ILE A 287 -8.66 17.44 -7.61
CA ILE A 287 -7.70 18.26 -6.87
C ILE A 287 -6.38 18.14 -7.59
N VAL A 288 -5.93 19.21 -8.23
CA VAL A 288 -4.67 19.21 -9.00
C VAL A 288 -3.70 20.14 -8.28
N GLU A 289 -2.62 19.60 -7.73
CA GLU A 289 -1.61 20.38 -7.02
C GLU A 289 -0.34 20.50 -7.85
N VAL A 290 0.20 21.70 -7.89
CA VAL A 290 1.53 22.02 -8.47
C VAL A 290 2.42 22.59 -7.39
N GLU A 291 3.73 22.38 -7.53
CA GLU A 291 4.73 22.86 -6.58
C GLU A 291 6.00 23.33 -7.30
N GLY A 292 6.78 24.14 -6.61
CA GLY A 292 8.04 24.71 -7.11
C GLY A 292 8.20 26.16 -6.66
N SER A 293 8.95 26.94 -7.43
CA SER A 293 9.00 28.40 -7.29
C SER A 293 7.66 29.04 -7.70
N GLU A 294 7.37 30.24 -7.23
CA GLU A 294 6.13 30.96 -7.59
C GLU A 294 5.95 31.08 -9.11
N ALA A 295 7.01 31.30 -9.86
CA ALA A 295 6.95 31.42 -11.32
C ALA A 295 6.55 30.10 -11.99
N GLU A 296 7.10 28.98 -11.53
CA GLU A 296 6.74 27.63 -12.02
C GLU A 296 5.30 27.27 -11.67
N ILE A 297 4.86 27.58 -10.45
CA ILE A 297 3.47 27.33 -9.99
C ILE A 297 2.51 28.11 -10.89
N VAL A 298 2.71 29.40 -11.10
CA VAL A 298 1.83 30.24 -11.95
C VAL A 298 1.77 29.71 -13.38
N GLU A 299 2.92 29.37 -13.98
CA GLU A 299 2.97 28.84 -15.35
C GLU A 299 2.20 27.53 -15.48
N GLN A 300 2.42 26.59 -14.55
CA GLN A 300 1.76 25.27 -14.57
C GLN A 300 0.25 25.41 -14.34
N LEU A 301 -0.18 26.22 -13.38
CA LEU A 301 -1.60 26.45 -13.10
C LEU A 301 -2.33 27.07 -14.33
N GLU A 302 -1.72 28.00 -15.03
CA GLU A 302 -2.32 28.59 -16.24
C GLU A 302 -2.47 27.55 -17.38
N LYS A 303 -1.49 26.65 -17.54
CA LYS A 303 -1.61 25.53 -18.47
C LYS A 303 -2.75 24.60 -18.08
N ILE A 304 -2.84 24.20 -16.81
CA ILE A 304 -3.90 23.32 -16.28
C ILE A 304 -5.26 23.97 -16.46
N LYS A 305 -5.44 25.25 -16.05
CA LYS A 305 -6.71 25.98 -16.21
C LYS A 305 -7.11 26.11 -17.68
N THR A 306 -6.15 26.31 -18.58
CA THR A 306 -6.42 26.38 -20.02
C THR A 306 -6.90 25.04 -20.57
N ILE A 307 -6.34 23.94 -20.12
CA ILE A 307 -6.79 22.58 -20.51
C ILE A 307 -8.18 22.32 -19.92
N ALA A 308 -8.37 22.57 -18.62
CA ALA A 308 -9.64 22.33 -17.92
C ALA A 308 -10.81 23.07 -18.58
N ARG A 309 -10.62 24.33 -19.01
CA ARG A 309 -11.67 25.12 -19.71
C ARG A 309 -12.15 24.48 -21.00
N ARG A 310 -11.39 23.60 -21.65
CA ARG A 310 -11.84 22.86 -22.85
C ARG A 310 -12.84 21.76 -22.52
N HIS A 311 -12.89 21.36 -21.26
CA HIS A 311 -13.80 20.35 -20.72
C HIS A 311 -15.01 20.95 -20.01
N ASP A 312 -15.22 22.28 -20.12
CA ASP A 312 -16.36 23.03 -19.56
C ASP A 312 -16.63 22.71 -18.07
N PRO A 313 -15.66 22.97 -17.15
CA PRO A 313 -15.81 22.65 -15.75
C PRO A 313 -16.90 23.51 -15.09
N ALA A 314 -17.75 22.88 -14.27
CA ALA A 314 -18.74 23.58 -13.47
C ALA A 314 -18.12 24.42 -12.34
N GLU A 315 -16.92 24.02 -11.86
CA GLU A 315 -16.11 24.75 -10.89
C GLU A 315 -14.66 24.77 -11.34
N LEU A 316 -14.02 25.93 -11.21
CA LEU A 316 -12.58 26.12 -11.38
C LEU A 316 -12.11 27.10 -10.31
N ARG A 317 -11.51 26.60 -9.25
CA ARG A 317 -11.11 27.40 -8.09
C ARG A 317 -9.67 27.11 -7.69
N GLU A 318 -8.82 28.10 -7.84
CA GLU A 318 -7.45 28.06 -7.31
C GLU A 318 -7.48 28.42 -5.82
N SER A 319 -6.72 27.69 -5.00
CA SER A 319 -6.59 28.03 -3.58
C SER A 319 -6.00 29.43 -3.40
N ALA A 320 -6.68 30.25 -2.61
CA ALA A 320 -6.31 31.63 -2.35
C ALA A 320 -5.34 31.79 -1.16
N SER A 321 -5.18 30.75 -0.33
CA SER A 321 -4.32 30.81 0.87
C SER A 321 -3.83 29.42 1.29
N ALA A 322 -2.81 29.41 2.17
CA ALA A 322 -2.29 28.18 2.77
C ALA A 322 -3.34 27.45 3.62
N GLU A 323 -4.22 28.20 4.29
CA GLU A 323 -5.32 27.65 5.08
C GLU A 323 -6.34 26.93 4.20
N GLU A 324 -6.68 27.49 3.04
CA GLU A 324 -7.57 26.88 2.07
C GLU A 324 -6.91 25.61 1.46
N SER A 325 -5.64 25.67 1.10
CA SER A 325 -4.88 24.51 0.64
C SER A 325 -4.90 23.37 1.68
N ALA A 326 -4.67 23.71 2.95
CA ALA A 326 -4.71 22.75 4.04
C ALA A 326 -6.11 22.15 4.24
N ALA A 327 -7.19 22.95 4.09
CA ALA A 327 -8.57 22.46 4.18
C ALA A 327 -8.91 21.49 3.05
N ILE A 328 -8.51 21.79 1.81
CA ILE A 328 -8.66 20.91 0.64
C ILE A 328 -8.02 19.55 0.92
N TRP A 329 -6.75 19.53 1.34
CA TRP A 329 -6.03 18.28 1.62
C TRP A 329 -6.57 17.54 2.85
N LYS A 330 -7.05 18.28 3.88
CA LYS A 330 -7.72 17.66 5.03
C LYS A 330 -8.96 16.89 4.59
N GLY A 331 -9.78 17.47 3.70
CA GLY A 331 -10.92 16.79 3.12
C GLY A 331 -10.51 15.51 2.37
N ARG A 332 -9.56 15.59 1.44
CA ARG A 332 -9.10 14.42 0.68
C ARG A 332 -8.58 13.29 1.58
N LYS A 333 -7.81 13.63 2.61
CA LYS A 333 -7.30 12.65 3.58
C LYS A 333 -8.40 12.05 4.48
N ALA A 334 -9.50 12.76 4.68
CA ALA A 334 -10.63 12.30 5.49
C ALA A 334 -11.59 11.37 4.72
N ALA A 335 -11.50 11.29 3.40
CA ALA A 335 -12.48 10.63 2.53
C ALA A 335 -12.76 9.15 2.91
N PHE A 336 -11.71 8.36 3.15
CA PHE A 336 -11.86 6.96 3.58
C PHE A 336 -12.60 6.83 4.93
N GLY A 337 -12.23 7.67 5.89
CA GLY A 337 -12.90 7.72 7.20
C GLY A 337 -14.35 8.19 7.11
N ALA A 338 -14.64 9.15 6.23
CA ALA A 338 -16.00 9.63 5.97
C ALA A 338 -16.87 8.53 5.36
N MET A 339 -16.37 7.80 4.37
CA MET A 339 -17.08 6.67 3.75
C MET A 339 -17.34 5.55 4.75
N GLY A 340 -16.37 5.24 5.63
CA GLY A 340 -16.52 4.24 6.69
C GLY A 340 -17.57 4.56 7.76
N GLN A 341 -18.08 5.80 7.83
CA GLN A 341 -19.24 6.15 8.66
C GLN A 341 -20.57 5.87 7.97
N ILE A 342 -20.57 5.67 6.64
CA ILE A 342 -21.79 5.38 5.89
C ILE A 342 -22.05 3.87 5.89
N ASN A 343 -21.04 3.06 5.55
CA ASN A 343 -21.14 1.60 5.51
C ASN A 343 -19.76 0.95 5.58
N ASP A 344 -19.71 -0.38 5.73
CA ASP A 344 -18.50 -1.15 5.43
C ASP A 344 -18.14 -0.97 3.96
N TYR A 345 -16.86 -1.05 3.63
CA TYR A 345 -16.42 -1.00 2.24
C TYR A 345 -15.21 -1.89 1.98
N MET A 346 -15.11 -2.35 0.75
CA MET A 346 -13.90 -2.95 0.19
C MET A 346 -13.21 -1.91 -0.71
N CYS A 347 -11.96 -1.60 -0.41
CA CYS A 347 -11.15 -0.68 -1.21
C CYS A 347 -10.30 -1.47 -2.18
N LEU A 348 -10.54 -1.31 -3.49
CA LEU A 348 -9.71 -1.91 -4.52
C LEU A 348 -8.48 -1.05 -4.84
N ASP A 349 -7.59 -1.58 -5.70
CA ASP A 349 -6.29 -0.95 -5.97
C ASP A 349 -5.80 -1.27 -7.41
N GLY A 350 -6.70 -1.40 -8.36
CA GLY A 350 -6.31 -1.64 -9.75
C GLY A 350 -5.66 -0.41 -10.39
N THR A 351 -4.68 -0.61 -11.27
CA THR A 351 -4.14 0.49 -12.09
C THR A 351 -4.58 0.39 -13.52
N ILE A 352 -4.63 1.52 -14.21
CA ILE A 352 -4.98 1.61 -15.63
C ILE A 352 -4.13 2.68 -16.33
N PRO A 353 -3.93 2.57 -17.66
CA PRO A 353 -3.43 3.71 -18.41
C PRO A 353 -4.38 4.91 -18.24
N VAL A 354 -3.86 6.08 -17.92
CA VAL A 354 -4.66 7.30 -17.61
C VAL A 354 -5.66 7.64 -18.73
N SER A 355 -5.32 7.34 -19.97
CA SER A 355 -6.23 7.54 -21.13
C SER A 355 -7.48 6.66 -21.09
N GLN A 356 -7.51 5.61 -20.25
CA GLN A 356 -8.65 4.71 -20.10
C GLN A 356 -9.61 5.14 -18.97
N LEU A 357 -9.27 6.17 -18.20
CA LEU A 357 -10.10 6.66 -17.09
C LEU A 357 -11.57 6.88 -17.50
N PRO A 358 -11.91 7.56 -18.63
CA PRO A 358 -13.31 7.78 -19.01
C PRO A 358 -14.08 6.48 -19.26
N LEU A 359 -13.43 5.48 -19.84
CA LEU A 359 -14.04 4.18 -20.13
C LEU A 359 -14.27 3.39 -18.83
N VAL A 360 -13.26 3.33 -17.98
CA VAL A 360 -13.30 2.52 -16.75
C VAL A 360 -14.29 3.10 -15.74
N LEU A 361 -14.34 4.44 -15.57
CA LEU A 361 -15.31 5.11 -14.69
C LEU A 361 -16.75 4.79 -15.10
N ARG A 362 -17.07 4.86 -16.41
CA ARG A 362 -18.38 4.48 -16.91
C ARG A 362 -18.69 2.99 -16.66
N ARG A 363 -17.74 2.11 -16.90
CA ARG A 363 -17.94 0.68 -16.70
C ARG A 363 -18.13 0.31 -15.22
N MET A 364 -17.45 0.99 -14.30
CA MET A 364 -17.67 0.83 -12.85
C MET A 364 -19.11 1.22 -12.45
N GLU A 365 -19.64 2.29 -13.04
CA GLU A 365 -21.04 2.71 -12.83
C GLU A 365 -22.06 1.66 -13.35
N GLU A 366 -21.74 1.00 -14.48
CA GLU A 366 -22.54 -0.10 -14.99
C GLU A 366 -22.48 -1.32 -14.08
N LEU A 367 -21.28 -1.72 -13.62
CA LEU A 367 -21.09 -2.82 -12.69
C LEU A 367 -21.81 -2.58 -11.34
N SER A 368 -21.76 -1.35 -10.81
CA SER A 368 -22.53 -0.97 -9.62
C SER A 368 -24.03 -1.28 -9.79
N LYS A 369 -24.60 -0.94 -10.94
CA LYS A 369 -26.02 -1.24 -11.27
C LYS A 369 -26.27 -2.73 -11.46
N GLU A 370 -25.34 -3.46 -12.11
CA GLU A 370 -25.45 -4.91 -12.37
C GLU A 370 -25.43 -5.72 -11.05
N TYR A 371 -24.54 -5.37 -10.12
CA TYR A 371 -24.38 -6.05 -8.84
C TYR A 371 -25.34 -5.51 -7.74
N GLY A 372 -25.89 -4.32 -7.93
CA GLY A 372 -26.77 -3.67 -6.94
C GLY A 372 -26.03 -3.19 -5.69
N LEU A 373 -24.74 -2.91 -5.80
CA LEU A 373 -23.89 -2.35 -4.75
C LEU A 373 -23.44 -0.94 -5.13
N ASP A 374 -23.46 -0.02 -4.18
CA ASP A 374 -22.97 1.34 -4.41
C ASP A 374 -21.43 1.36 -4.42
N VAL A 375 -20.86 2.23 -5.26
CA VAL A 375 -19.43 2.49 -5.33
C VAL A 375 -19.18 3.97 -5.13
N ALA A 376 -18.22 4.30 -4.29
CA ALA A 376 -17.66 5.65 -4.17
C ALA A 376 -16.20 5.66 -4.64
N ASN A 377 -15.83 6.66 -5.41
CA ASN A 377 -14.50 6.74 -6.00
C ASN A 377 -13.68 7.88 -5.38
N VAL A 378 -12.48 7.52 -4.85
CA VAL A 378 -11.50 8.48 -4.34
C VAL A 378 -10.09 7.94 -4.60
N PHE A 379 -9.39 8.45 -5.62
CA PHE A 379 -8.18 7.81 -6.10
C PHE A 379 -7.15 8.77 -6.74
N HIS A 380 -5.94 8.26 -6.99
CA HIS A 380 -4.83 8.96 -7.62
C HIS A 380 -5.00 8.97 -9.15
N ALA A 381 -5.73 9.97 -9.67
CA ALA A 381 -6.06 10.01 -11.10
C ALA A 381 -4.84 10.27 -11.99
N GLY A 382 -3.81 10.95 -11.46
CA GLY A 382 -2.64 11.35 -12.22
C GLY A 382 -1.76 10.21 -12.71
N ASP A 383 -1.67 9.13 -11.94
CA ASP A 383 -0.92 7.92 -12.27
C ASP A 383 -1.80 6.71 -12.64
N GLY A 384 -3.12 6.88 -12.57
CA GLY A 384 -4.08 5.84 -12.96
C GLY A 384 -4.30 4.77 -11.89
N ASN A 385 -3.88 4.99 -10.64
CA ASN A 385 -4.14 4.08 -9.54
C ASN A 385 -5.52 4.33 -8.94
N LEU A 386 -6.42 3.37 -9.11
CA LEU A 386 -7.84 3.47 -8.76
C LEU A 386 -8.13 2.88 -7.38
N HIS A 387 -8.89 3.61 -6.56
CA HIS A 387 -9.41 3.12 -5.28
C HIS A 387 -10.94 3.22 -5.22
N PRO A 388 -11.69 2.45 -6.02
CA PRO A 388 -13.13 2.35 -5.83
C PRO A 388 -13.43 1.68 -4.50
N LEU A 389 -14.31 2.28 -3.73
CA LEU A 389 -14.83 1.78 -2.47
C LEU A 389 -16.19 1.13 -2.75
N ILE A 390 -16.25 -0.19 -2.79
CA ILE A 390 -17.49 -0.94 -2.96
C ILE A 390 -18.14 -1.04 -1.58
N LEU A 391 -19.32 -0.43 -1.41
CA LEU A 391 -20.04 -0.41 -0.14
C LEU A 391 -20.84 -1.70 0.02
N PHE A 392 -20.77 -2.32 1.20
CA PHE A 392 -21.51 -3.52 1.55
C PHE A 392 -21.85 -3.54 3.04
N ASP A 393 -22.77 -4.42 3.45
CA ASP A 393 -23.11 -4.63 4.86
C ASP A 393 -22.55 -5.98 5.32
N ALA A 394 -21.49 -5.95 6.13
CA ALA A 394 -20.86 -7.18 6.64
C ALA A 394 -21.79 -8.04 7.49
N ASN A 395 -22.93 -7.50 7.98
CA ASN A 395 -23.93 -8.27 8.74
C ASN A 395 -24.98 -8.94 7.85
N LYS A 396 -25.02 -8.60 6.55
CA LYS A 396 -25.97 -9.18 5.59
C LYS A 396 -25.32 -10.37 4.86
N PRO A 397 -25.88 -11.60 5.04
CA PRO A 397 -25.36 -12.79 4.38
C PRO A 397 -25.33 -12.63 2.86
N GLY A 398 -24.19 -12.92 2.22
CA GLY A 398 -23.99 -12.87 0.77
C GLY A 398 -23.52 -11.50 0.23
N ASP A 399 -23.56 -10.42 1.04
CA ASP A 399 -23.13 -9.10 0.58
C ASP A 399 -21.60 -9.04 0.36
N LEU A 400 -20.82 -9.62 1.27
CA LEU A 400 -19.36 -9.71 1.11
C LEU A 400 -18.97 -10.48 -0.14
N GLU A 401 -19.58 -11.63 -0.40
CA GLU A 401 -19.32 -12.45 -1.58
C GLU A 401 -19.71 -11.71 -2.87
N THR A 402 -20.79 -10.93 -2.85
CA THR A 402 -21.21 -10.09 -3.98
C THR A 402 -20.21 -8.96 -4.21
N CYS A 403 -19.71 -8.34 -3.13
CA CYS A 403 -18.68 -7.32 -3.17
C CYS A 403 -17.37 -7.87 -3.73
N GLU A 404 -16.92 -9.06 -3.28
CA GLU A 404 -15.73 -9.75 -3.82
C GLU A 404 -15.87 -10.04 -5.33
N ALA A 405 -17.05 -10.50 -5.77
CA ALA A 405 -17.30 -10.81 -7.18
C ALA A 405 -17.25 -9.54 -8.05
N MET A 406 -17.88 -8.45 -7.60
CA MET A 406 -17.83 -7.15 -8.28
C MET A 406 -16.40 -6.60 -8.31
N GLY A 407 -15.68 -6.69 -7.19
CA GLY A 407 -14.29 -6.27 -7.10
C GLY A 407 -13.38 -7.04 -8.07
N ALA A 408 -13.58 -8.34 -8.20
CA ALA A 408 -12.85 -9.17 -9.16
C ALA A 408 -13.12 -8.72 -10.61
N ASP A 409 -14.34 -8.36 -10.96
CA ASP A 409 -14.67 -7.90 -12.33
C ASP A 409 -14.10 -6.51 -12.62
N ILE A 410 -14.05 -5.61 -11.63
CA ILE A 410 -13.36 -4.32 -11.77
C ILE A 410 -11.85 -4.52 -11.99
N LEU A 411 -11.21 -5.41 -11.22
CA LEU A 411 -9.77 -5.68 -11.35
C LEU A 411 -9.43 -6.38 -12.67
N LYS A 412 -10.28 -7.30 -13.17
CA LYS A 412 -10.14 -7.88 -14.50
C LYS A 412 -10.22 -6.81 -15.59
N LEU A 413 -11.18 -5.88 -15.47
CA LEU A 413 -11.29 -4.75 -16.40
C LEU A 413 -9.99 -3.91 -16.40
N CYS A 414 -9.37 -3.66 -15.24
CA CYS A 414 -8.10 -2.94 -15.18
C CYS A 414 -7.01 -3.65 -16.01
N VAL A 415 -6.91 -4.96 -15.90
CA VAL A 415 -5.96 -5.76 -16.70
C VAL A 415 -6.31 -5.73 -18.19
N GLU A 416 -7.59 -5.89 -18.55
CA GLU A 416 -8.08 -5.89 -19.94
C GLU A 416 -7.75 -4.58 -20.67
N VAL A 417 -7.79 -3.44 -19.99
CA VAL A 417 -7.45 -2.15 -20.60
C VAL A 417 -5.94 -1.84 -20.61
N GLY A 418 -5.12 -2.80 -20.20
CA GLY A 418 -3.65 -2.70 -20.22
C GLY A 418 -3.02 -2.18 -18.93
N GLY A 419 -3.74 -2.27 -17.82
CA GLY A 419 -3.26 -1.98 -16.47
C GLY A 419 -2.88 -3.23 -15.68
N CYS A 420 -3.02 -3.20 -14.36
CA CYS A 420 -2.70 -4.33 -13.48
C CYS A 420 -3.61 -4.43 -12.25
N LEU A 421 -3.54 -5.58 -11.56
CA LEU A 421 -4.38 -5.91 -10.40
C LEU A 421 -4.13 -5.03 -9.18
N THR A 422 -2.92 -4.48 -9.03
CA THR A 422 -2.54 -3.71 -7.84
C THR A 422 -1.58 -2.58 -8.23
N GLY A 423 -1.76 -1.40 -7.64
CA GLY A 423 -0.88 -0.26 -7.79
C GLY A 423 0.09 -0.12 -6.62
N GLU A 424 -0.44 -0.12 -5.39
CA GLU A 424 0.35 0.14 -4.18
C GLU A 424 -0.02 -0.75 -2.97
N HIS A 425 -1.23 -1.38 -2.94
CA HIS A 425 -1.66 -2.20 -1.81
C HIS A 425 -1.03 -3.58 -1.79
N GLY A 426 -0.51 -4.06 -2.92
CA GLY A 426 -0.06 -5.43 -3.11
C GLY A 426 -1.20 -6.39 -3.47
N VAL A 427 -0.83 -7.61 -3.79
CA VAL A 427 -1.73 -8.72 -4.12
C VAL A 427 -2.32 -9.33 -2.84
N GLY A 428 -1.47 -9.59 -1.86
CA GLY A 428 -1.85 -10.18 -0.56
C GLY A 428 -2.64 -11.47 -0.69
N VAL A 429 -3.67 -11.60 0.14
CA VAL A 429 -4.68 -12.67 0.03
C VAL A 429 -5.85 -12.26 -0.86
N GLU A 430 -6.12 -10.96 -0.96
CA GLU A 430 -7.28 -10.38 -1.66
C GLU A 430 -7.26 -10.71 -3.15
N LYS A 431 -6.12 -10.52 -3.81
CA LYS A 431 -6.00 -10.59 -5.28
C LYS A 431 -5.25 -11.85 -5.77
N ARG A 432 -4.72 -12.71 -4.87
CA ARG A 432 -3.89 -13.85 -5.26
C ARG A 432 -4.56 -14.80 -6.27
N ASP A 433 -5.86 -15.01 -6.11
CA ASP A 433 -6.61 -15.93 -6.99
C ASP A 433 -6.92 -15.29 -8.36
N LEU A 434 -6.70 -13.97 -8.51
CA LEU A 434 -6.78 -13.23 -9.77
C LEU A 434 -5.44 -13.15 -10.51
N MET A 435 -4.34 -13.62 -9.93
CA MET A 435 -3.01 -13.54 -10.55
C MET A 435 -2.95 -14.19 -11.93
N LEU A 436 -3.72 -15.26 -12.18
CA LEU A 436 -3.84 -15.90 -13.50
C LEU A 436 -4.61 -15.02 -14.54
N THR A 437 -5.28 -13.96 -14.12
CA THR A 437 -5.86 -12.98 -15.05
C THR A 437 -4.79 -12.09 -15.69
N GLN A 438 -3.74 -11.77 -14.93
CA GLN A 438 -2.65 -10.89 -15.37
C GLN A 438 -1.44 -11.66 -15.90
N TYR A 439 -1.10 -12.80 -15.31
CA TYR A 439 0.10 -13.57 -15.58
C TYR A 439 -0.26 -14.97 -16.08
N ASN A 440 0.46 -15.47 -17.07
CA ASN A 440 0.36 -16.88 -17.45
C ASN A 440 1.13 -17.78 -16.46
N GLU A 441 0.95 -19.09 -16.59
CA GLU A 441 1.60 -20.06 -15.69
C GLU A 441 3.14 -19.97 -15.72
N GLY A 442 3.74 -19.67 -16.89
CA GLY A 442 5.19 -19.50 -17.03
C GLY A 442 5.73 -18.27 -16.32
N ASP A 443 4.95 -17.18 -16.31
CA ASP A 443 5.30 -15.96 -15.60
C ASP A 443 5.25 -16.17 -14.09
N LEU A 444 4.18 -16.83 -13.59
CA LEU A 444 4.06 -17.17 -12.17
C LEU A 444 5.15 -18.14 -11.73
N GLU A 445 5.48 -19.12 -12.55
CA GLU A 445 6.58 -20.06 -12.28
C GLU A 445 7.94 -19.33 -12.18
N ALA A 446 8.18 -18.31 -13.02
CA ALA A 446 9.40 -17.50 -12.92
C ALA A 446 9.47 -16.70 -11.60
N GLN A 447 8.34 -16.10 -11.18
CA GLN A 447 8.24 -15.39 -9.90
C GLN A 447 8.43 -16.34 -8.70
N MET A 448 7.81 -17.51 -8.73
CA MET A 448 7.95 -18.52 -7.68
C MET A 448 9.40 -19.03 -7.55
N ARG A 449 10.14 -19.16 -8.68
CA ARG A 449 11.57 -19.50 -8.63
C ARG A 449 12.45 -18.43 -7.96
N VAL A 450 12.05 -17.15 -8.01
CA VAL A 450 12.72 -16.11 -7.23
C VAL A 450 12.50 -16.36 -5.73
N LYS A 451 11.27 -16.71 -5.33
CA LYS A 451 11.00 -17.09 -3.93
C LYS A 451 11.79 -18.32 -3.49
N ASP A 452 11.90 -19.35 -4.34
CA ASP A 452 12.68 -20.56 -4.04
C ASP A 452 14.16 -20.26 -3.68
N VAL A 453 14.73 -19.16 -4.20
CA VAL A 453 16.10 -18.74 -3.87
C VAL A 453 16.22 -18.17 -2.45
N PHE A 454 15.21 -17.43 -1.99
CA PHE A 454 15.22 -16.75 -0.69
C PHE A 454 14.55 -17.55 0.42
N ASP A 455 13.60 -18.41 0.08
CA ASP A 455 12.80 -19.21 1.01
C ASP A 455 12.43 -20.55 0.38
N PRO A 456 13.39 -21.48 0.25
CA PRO A 456 13.16 -22.78 -0.39
C PRO A 456 12.11 -23.64 0.35
N ALA A 457 11.92 -23.42 1.64
CA ALA A 457 10.93 -24.15 2.46
C ALA A 457 9.51 -23.52 2.37
N TRP A 458 9.34 -22.37 1.70
CA TRP A 458 8.06 -21.65 1.57
C TRP A 458 7.37 -21.35 2.90
N LEU A 459 8.16 -20.97 3.92
CA LEU A 459 7.68 -20.64 5.26
C LEU A 459 7.36 -19.14 5.44
N LEU A 460 7.97 -18.26 4.62
CA LEU A 460 7.72 -16.81 4.71
C LEU A 460 6.41 -16.42 4.05
N ASN A 461 5.62 -15.69 4.81
CA ASN A 461 4.36 -15.04 4.44
C ASN A 461 3.42 -15.95 3.61
N PRO A 462 3.05 -17.13 4.13
CA PRO A 462 2.31 -18.15 3.38
C PRO A 462 0.92 -17.65 2.98
N ALA A 463 0.36 -18.29 1.94
CA ALA A 463 -1.00 -18.05 1.41
C ALA A 463 -1.23 -16.66 0.83
N LYS A 464 -0.19 -15.95 0.42
CA LYS A 464 -0.27 -14.63 -0.21
C LYS A 464 0.43 -14.61 -1.56
N VAL A 465 0.08 -13.66 -2.40
CA VAL A 465 0.64 -13.41 -3.74
C VAL A 465 0.30 -14.51 -4.75
N PHE A 466 0.64 -15.76 -4.46
CA PHE A 466 0.47 -16.86 -5.39
C PHE A 466 -0.80 -17.67 -5.12
N PRO A 467 -1.54 -18.10 -6.16
CA PRO A 467 -2.72 -18.97 -6.01
C PRO A 467 -2.41 -20.22 -5.17
N LEU A 468 -3.30 -20.58 -4.25
CA LEU A 468 -3.07 -21.70 -3.31
C LEU A 468 -2.78 -23.03 -4.00
N ILE A 469 -3.39 -23.27 -5.16
CA ILE A 469 -3.19 -24.51 -5.90
C ILE A 469 -1.73 -24.67 -6.37
N THR A 470 -1.04 -23.57 -6.67
CA THR A 470 0.35 -23.59 -7.11
C THR A 470 1.32 -23.74 -5.94
N THR A 471 1.03 -23.10 -4.80
CA THR A 471 1.89 -23.10 -3.60
C THR A 471 1.86 -24.43 -2.85
N ARG A 472 0.71 -25.11 -2.82
CA ARG A 472 0.55 -26.41 -2.17
C ARG A 472 1.48 -27.46 -2.79
N THR A 473 1.54 -27.52 -4.10
CA THR A 473 2.38 -28.49 -4.83
C THR A 473 3.88 -28.28 -4.54
N ARG A 474 4.34 -27.04 -4.34
CA ARG A 474 5.74 -26.73 -4.04
C ARG A 474 6.14 -27.08 -2.62
N ARG A 475 5.30 -26.78 -1.62
CA ARG A 475 5.57 -27.12 -0.23
C ARG A 475 5.57 -28.64 0.01
N GLU A 476 4.80 -29.40 -0.77
CA GLU A 476 4.82 -30.86 -0.73
C GLU A 476 6.05 -31.47 -1.45
N ALA A 477 6.75 -30.68 -2.28
CA ALA A 477 7.91 -31.10 -3.04
C ALA A 477 9.26 -30.67 -2.41
N ALA A 478 9.24 -29.71 -1.47
CA ALA A 478 10.39 -29.21 -0.72
C ALA A 478 10.64 -30.06 0.54
#